data_a97a190ff9378b58c6a95bc2a212a947
#
_entry.id   a97a190ff9378b58c6a95bc2a212a947
#
_cell.length_a   1.000
_cell.length_b   1.000
_cell.length_c   1.000
_cell.angle_alpha   90.00
_cell.angle_beta   90.00
_cell.angle_gamma   90.00
#
_symmetry.space_group_name_H-M   'P 1'
#
loop_
_entity.id
_entity.type
_entity.pdbx_description
1 polymer ?
#
loop_
_entity_poly.entity_id
_entity_poly.type
_entity_poly.pdbx_seq_one_letter_code
_entity_poly.pdbx_strand_id
1 'polypeptide(L)'
;MEYVSLFVKSIFVDNMIFAYFLGMCSYLAVSKNVKTANGLGIAVIAMLIITLPLNYLLNKFVLTPGALSWLGDSFANVDLSFLSFILFIAVIAAFTQVVEMVVEKFMPALYSSLGIYLPLIAVNCAILGGSLFMQQRDFGNIGEAAVYALGSGIGWWLAIVALAAIREKLSYSNVPAGLKGIGITFITVGLMGIAFMAFMGISL
;
A
#
# COMPACT_ATOMS: atom_id res chain seq x y z
N MET A 1 9.80 -8.66 20.80
CA MET A 1 9.35 -9.78 19.97
C MET A 1 8.13 -9.40 19.12
N GLU A 2 7.13 -8.70 19.67
CA GLU A 2 5.89 -8.34 18.96
C GLU A 2 6.10 -7.51 17.68
N TYR A 3 6.96 -6.50 17.70
CA TYR A 3 7.24 -5.67 16.52
C TYR A 3 7.87 -6.45 15.36
N VAL A 4 8.78 -7.38 15.66
CA VAL A 4 9.43 -8.21 14.62
C VAL A 4 8.43 -9.18 14.03
N SER A 5 7.61 -9.81 14.86
CA SER A 5 6.52 -10.69 14.40
C SER A 5 5.52 -9.93 13.54
N LEU A 6 5.08 -8.74 13.98
CA LEU A 6 4.19 -7.86 13.20
C LEU A 6 4.81 -7.48 11.85
N PHE A 7 6.08 -7.13 11.84
CA PHE A 7 6.82 -6.75 10.63
C PHE A 7 6.87 -7.90 9.61
N VAL A 8 7.33 -9.08 10.04
CA VAL A 8 7.42 -10.26 9.16
C VAL A 8 6.05 -10.70 8.68
N LYS A 9 5.05 -10.68 9.57
CA LYS A 9 3.67 -11.00 9.23
C LYS A 9 3.10 -10.05 8.17
N SER A 10 3.36 -8.75 8.29
CA SER A 10 2.89 -7.74 7.32
C SER A 10 3.52 -7.90 5.94
N ILE A 11 4.76 -8.39 5.85
CA ILE A 11 5.44 -8.62 4.57
C ILE A 11 4.90 -9.84 3.84
N PHE A 12 4.78 -10.97 4.54
CA PHE A 12 4.55 -12.27 3.90
C PHE A 12 3.12 -12.78 4.07
N VAL A 13 2.57 -12.74 5.28
CA VAL A 13 1.25 -13.31 5.59
C VAL A 13 0.14 -12.34 5.19
N ASP A 14 0.21 -11.09 5.68
CA ASP A 14 -0.76 -10.03 5.42
C ASP A 14 -0.34 -9.15 4.23
N ASN A 15 0.24 -9.76 3.21
CA ASN A 15 0.68 -9.03 2.01
C ASN A 15 -0.52 -8.40 1.31
N MET A 16 -0.49 -7.08 1.08
CA MET A 16 -1.60 -6.32 0.49
C MET A 16 -2.03 -6.82 -0.89
N ILE A 17 -1.11 -7.37 -1.69
CA ILE A 17 -1.41 -7.88 -3.03
C ILE A 17 -1.95 -9.31 -2.96
N PHE A 18 -1.23 -10.22 -2.31
CA PHE A 18 -1.55 -11.65 -2.38
C PHE A 18 -2.65 -12.08 -1.42
N ALA A 19 -2.75 -11.43 -0.24
CA ALA A 19 -3.81 -11.75 0.72
C ALA A 19 -5.12 -11.01 0.44
N TYR A 20 -5.04 -9.76 -0.01
CA TYR A 20 -6.22 -8.88 -0.10
C TYR A 20 -6.50 -8.34 -1.51
N PHE A 21 -5.63 -8.60 -2.48
CA PHE A 21 -5.71 -8.09 -3.86
C PHE A 21 -5.77 -6.56 -3.98
N LEU A 22 -5.19 -5.85 -3.00
CA LEU A 22 -5.21 -4.40 -2.96
C LEU A 22 -4.05 -3.80 -3.76
N GLY A 23 -4.35 -2.75 -4.52
CA GLY A 23 -3.36 -2.06 -5.36
C GLY A 23 -3.05 -2.79 -6.68
N MET A 24 -3.91 -3.70 -7.12
CA MET A 24 -3.73 -4.45 -8.36
C MET A 24 -3.69 -3.58 -9.62
N CYS A 25 -4.38 -2.43 -9.63
CA CYS A 25 -4.39 -1.50 -10.75
C CYS A 25 -2.99 -0.97 -11.05
N SER A 26 -2.29 -0.42 -10.07
CA SER A 26 -0.91 0.05 -10.22
C SER A 26 0.10 -1.10 -10.36
N TYR A 27 -0.13 -2.21 -9.66
CA TYR A 27 0.66 -3.42 -9.74
C TYR A 27 0.74 -4.00 -11.16
N LEU A 28 -0.39 -4.17 -11.83
CA LEU A 28 -0.44 -4.69 -13.21
C LEU A 28 0.05 -3.67 -14.26
N ALA A 29 -0.29 -2.38 -14.07
CA ALA A 29 0.06 -1.33 -15.01
C ALA A 29 1.58 -1.11 -15.09
N VAL A 30 2.26 -1.08 -13.94
CA VAL A 30 3.66 -0.66 -13.83
C VAL A 30 4.65 -1.82 -13.84
N SER A 31 4.20 -3.06 -13.66
CA SER A 31 5.05 -4.26 -13.63
C SER A 31 5.61 -4.71 -15.00
N LYS A 32 5.54 -3.86 -16.02
CA LYS A 32 6.12 -4.16 -17.35
C LYS A 32 7.65 -4.03 -17.38
N ASN A 33 8.21 -3.21 -16.51
CA ASN A 33 9.64 -2.91 -16.44
C ASN A 33 10.09 -2.90 -14.99
N VAL A 34 11.14 -3.66 -14.66
CA VAL A 34 11.69 -3.78 -13.30
C VAL A 34 12.12 -2.42 -12.74
N LYS A 35 12.72 -1.57 -13.57
CA LYS A 35 13.21 -0.26 -13.13
C LYS A 35 12.07 0.66 -12.68
N THR A 36 11.00 0.73 -13.46
CA THR A 36 9.81 1.52 -13.14
C THR A 36 9.06 0.93 -11.95
N ALA A 37 8.93 -0.39 -11.89
CA ALA A 37 8.31 -1.11 -10.76
C ALA A 37 9.04 -0.85 -9.44
N ASN A 38 10.38 -0.86 -9.46
CA ASN A 38 11.19 -0.55 -8.30
C ASN A 38 10.99 0.90 -7.83
N GLY A 39 10.96 1.86 -8.75
CA GLY A 39 10.72 3.27 -8.43
C GLY A 39 9.35 3.50 -7.79
N LEU A 40 8.28 2.91 -8.37
CA LEU A 40 6.94 2.99 -7.81
C LEU A 40 6.85 2.31 -6.44
N GLY A 41 7.50 1.16 -6.27
CA GLY A 41 7.51 0.44 -5.00
C GLY A 41 8.13 1.25 -3.87
N ILE A 42 9.24 1.93 -4.12
CA ILE A 42 9.87 2.83 -3.15
C ILE A 42 8.94 4.02 -2.82
N ALA A 43 8.28 4.59 -3.82
CA ALA A 43 7.32 5.66 -3.60
C ALA A 43 6.14 5.20 -2.72
N VAL A 44 5.61 4.00 -2.94
CA VAL A 44 4.54 3.42 -2.11
C VAL A 44 5.00 3.18 -0.67
N ILE A 45 6.23 2.69 -0.46
CA ILE A 45 6.82 2.55 0.89
C ILE A 45 6.86 3.91 1.58
N ALA A 46 7.40 4.94 0.92
CA ALA A 46 7.48 6.29 1.49
C ALA A 46 6.09 6.85 1.85
N MET A 47 5.11 6.64 0.97
CA MET A 47 3.73 7.06 1.22
C MET A 47 3.12 6.34 2.42
N LEU A 48 3.26 5.02 2.53
CA LEU A 48 2.72 4.26 3.65
C LEU A 48 3.33 4.68 4.99
N ILE A 49 4.65 4.89 5.04
CA ILE A 49 5.35 5.33 6.26
C ILE A 49 4.85 6.69 6.76
N ILE A 50 4.47 7.58 5.85
CA ILE A 50 3.98 8.92 6.20
C ILE A 50 2.48 8.88 6.51
N THR A 51 1.69 8.26 5.64
CA THR A 51 0.21 8.35 5.71
C THR A 51 -0.39 7.48 6.80
N LEU A 52 0.13 6.27 7.07
CA LEU A 52 -0.45 5.41 8.09
C LEU A 52 -0.32 5.98 9.51
N PRO A 53 0.87 6.40 9.99
CA PRO A 53 0.97 7.02 11.31
C PRO A 53 0.16 8.31 11.42
N LEU A 54 0.06 9.09 10.34
CA LEU A 54 -0.75 10.31 10.33
C LEU A 54 -2.25 9.98 10.42
N ASN A 55 -2.71 8.99 9.65
CA ASN A 55 -4.09 8.52 9.72
C ASN A 55 -4.41 7.89 11.10
N TYR A 56 -3.43 7.24 11.74
CA TYR A 56 -3.56 6.75 13.11
C TYR A 56 -3.79 7.90 14.10
N LEU A 57 -3.02 8.98 14.00
CA LEU A 57 -3.19 10.15 14.83
C LEU A 57 -4.56 10.79 14.59
N LEU A 58 -4.97 10.96 13.35
CA LEU A 58 -6.30 11.47 12.99
C LEU A 58 -7.42 10.60 13.55
N ASN A 59 -7.29 9.28 13.42
CA ASN A 59 -8.28 8.36 13.98
C ASN A 59 -8.41 8.55 15.49
N LYS A 60 -7.28 8.59 16.21
CA LYS A 60 -7.23 8.68 17.66
C LYS A 60 -7.67 10.04 18.22
N PHE A 61 -7.32 11.15 17.54
CA PHE A 61 -7.57 12.50 18.04
C PHE A 61 -8.82 13.17 17.49
N VAL A 62 -9.38 12.69 16.39
CA VAL A 62 -10.52 13.33 15.71
C VAL A 62 -11.71 12.41 15.55
N LEU A 63 -11.48 11.14 15.16
CA LEU A 63 -12.54 10.22 14.76
C LEU A 63 -13.10 9.36 15.89
N THR A 64 -12.32 9.15 16.96
CA THR A 64 -12.79 8.35 18.10
C THR A 64 -13.91 9.07 18.85
N PRO A 65 -14.99 8.40 19.23
CA PRO A 65 -16.07 8.99 20.04
C PRO A 65 -15.50 9.63 21.32
N GLY A 66 -15.82 10.90 21.55
CA GLY A 66 -15.27 11.66 22.69
C GLY A 66 -13.93 12.35 22.43
N ALA A 67 -13.29 12.16 21.30
CA ALA A 67 -12.03 12.82 20.95
C ALA A 67 -12.17 14.35 20.84
N LEU A 68 -13.35 14.85 20.46
CA LEU A 68 -13.66 16.28 20.35
C LEU A 68 -14.15 16.94 21.66
N SER A 69 -14.08 16.26 22.80
CA SER A 69 -14.48 16.84 24.11
C SER A 69 -13.72 18.12 24.46
N TRP A 70 -12.52 18.32 23.90
CA TRP A 70 -11.73 19.55 24.07
C TRP A 70 -12.31 20.77 23.32
N LEU A 71 -13.21 20.55 22.33
CA LEU A 71 -13.86 21.62 21.55
C LEU A 71 -15.19 22.07 22.14
N GLY A 72 -15.78 21.28 23.06
CA GLY A 72 -17.04 21.59 23.74
C GLY A 72 -17.88 20.36 24.07
N ASP A 73 -18.63 20.42 25.16
CA ASP A 73 -19.48 19.33 25.65
C ASP A 73 -20.58 18.90 24.65
N SER A 74 -20.99 19.79 23.75
CA SER A 74 -21.97 19.49 22.71
C SER A 74 -21.43 18.52 21.63
N PHE A 75 -20.11 18.40 21.49
CA PHE A 75 -19.44 17.56 20.49
C PHE A 75 -18.96 16.21 21.06
N ALA A 76 -19.05 16.02 22.36
CA ALA A 76 -18.59 14.80 23.04
C ALA A 76 -19.31 13.52 22.60
N ASN A 77 -20.56 13.64 22.14
CA ASN A 77 -21.40 12.51 21.72
C ASN A 77 -21.50 12.35 20.19
N VAL A 78 -20.73 13.09 19.41
CA VAL A 78 -20.75 12.99 17.95
C VAL A 78 -19.79 11.88 17.50
N ASP A 79 -20.35 10.85 16.91
CA ASP A 79 -19.57 9.76 16.30
C ASP A 79 -19.23 10.12 14.87
N LEU A 80 -17.95 10.39 14.61
CA LEU A 80 -17.42 10.75 13.30
C LEU A 80 -16.75 9.55 12.60
N SER A 81 -16.88 8.35 13.14
CA SER A 81 -16.23 7.16 12.61
C SER A 81 -16.62 6.85 11.16
N PHE A 82 -17.85 7.23 10.74
CA PHE A 82 -18.30 7.08 9.36
C PHE A 82 -17.56 7.98 8.36
N LEU A 83 -16.95 9.09 8.85
CA LEU A 83 -16.13 9.97 8.00
C LEU A 83 -14.68 9.48 7.85
N SER A 84 -14.27 8.42 8.56
CA SER A 84 -12.90 7.92 8.55
C SER A 84 -12.41 7.63 7.13
N PHE A 85 -13.24 6.99 6.32
CA PHE A 85 -12.94 6.66 4.94
C PHE A 85 -12.61 7.91 4.08
N ILE A 86 -13.45 8.94 4.18
CA ILE A 86 -13.29 10.18 3.41
C ILE A 86 -12.05 10.94 3.88
N LEU A 87 -11.83 11.03 5.19
CA LEU A 87 -10.68 11.71 5.76
C LEU A 87 -9.35 11.01 5.38
N PHE A 88 -9.31 9.69 5.43
CA PHE A 88 -8.11 8.94 5.05
C PHE A 88 -7.78 9.14 3.56
N ILE A 89 -8.76 9.12 2.67
CA ILE A 89 -8.56 9.43 1.25
C ILE A 89 -8.05 10.86 1.07
N ALA A 90 -8.65 11.83 1.76
CA ALA A 90 -8.24 13.23 1.65
C ALA A 90 -6.78 13.43 2.09
N VAL A 91 -6.37 12.80 3.18
CA VAL A 91 -4.98 12.84 3.66
C VAL A 91 -4.03 12.19 2.66
N ILE A 92 -4.37 11.00 2.15
CA ILE A 92 -3.55 10.30 1.16
C ILE A 92 -3.40 11.15 -0.10
N ALA A 93 -4.48 11.76 -0.60
CA ALA A 93 -4.46 12.61 -1.78
C ALA A 93 -3.60 13.86 -1.57
N ALA A 94 -3.73 14.53 -0.43
CA ALA A 94 -2.94 15.71 -0.08
C ALA A 94 -1.44 15.40 -0.03
N PHE A 95 -1.07 14.30 0.63
CA PHE A 95 0.34 13.87 0.70
C PHE A 95 0.89 13.42 -0.64
N THR A 96 0.09 12.77 -1.49
CA THR A 96 0.51 12.40 -2.84
C THR A 96 0.85 13.63 -3.67
N GLN A 97 0.07 14.69 -3.58
CA GLN A 97 0.38 15.97 -4.25
C GLN A 97 1.71 16.57 -3.78
N VAL A 98 1.98 16.52 -2.49
CA VAL A 98 3.27 16.98 -1.94
C VAL A 98 4.42 16.12 -2.47
N VAL A 99 4.28 14.80 -2.45
CA VAL A 99 5.31 13.87 -2.96
C VAL A 99 5.53 14.08 -4.46
N GLU A 100 4.47 14.29 -5.24
CA GLU A 100 4.56 14.59 -6.67
C GLU A 100 5.39 15.85 -6.93
N MET A 101 5.11 16.95 -6.24
CA MET A 101 5.88 18.20 -6.34
C MET A 101 7.34 18.02 -5.93
N VAL A 102 7.62 17.22 -4.90
CA VAL A 102 8.99 16.92 -4.45
C VAL A 102 9.74 16.10 -5.50
N VAL A 103 9.12 15.04 -6.03
CA VAL A 103 9.73 14.18 -7.05
C VAL A 103 9.98 14.95 -8.35
N GLU A 104 9.04 15.80 -8.77
CA GLU A 104 9.19 16.66 -9.94
C GLU A 104 10.39 17.59 -9.82
N LYS A 105 10.57 18.21 -8.65
CA LYS A 105 11.64 19.18 -8.40
C LYS A 105 13.02 18.54 -8.21
N PHE A 106 13.11 17.45 -7.46
CA PHE A 106 14.38 16.85 -7.03
C PHE A 106 14.83 15.68 -7.89
N MET A 107 13.91 14.98 -8.55
CA MET A 107 14.19 13.76 -9.32
C MET A 107 13.48 13.76 -10.68
N PRO A 108 13.81 14.70 -11.59
CA PRO A 108 13.11 14.84 -12.87
C PRO A 108 13.22 13.60 -13.76
N ALA A 109 14.31 12.84 -13.66
CA ALA A 109 14.48 11.58 -14.40
C ALA A 109 13.52 10.49 -13.92
N LEU A 110 13.24 10.44 -12.63
CA LEU A 110 12.25 9.54 -12.04
C LEU A 110 10.83 10.00 -12.38
N TYR A 111 10.60 11.31 -12.31
CA TYR A 111 9.32 11.93 -12.68
C TYR A 111 8.96 11.63 -14.14
N SER A 112 9.89 11.75 -15.09
CA SER A 112 9.63 11.45 -16.50
C SER A 112 9.30 9.96 -16.75
N SER A 113 9.86 9.05 -15.96
CA SER A 113 9.60 7.61 -16.08
C SER A 113 8.32 7.16 -15.35
N LEU A 114 7.95 7.84 -14.28
CA LEU A 114 6.77 7.54 -13.45
C LEU A 114 5.58 8.46 -13.72
N GLY A 115 5.77 9.57 -14.45
CA GLY A 115 4.88 10.73 -14.52
C GLY A 115 3.39 10.44 -14.66
N ILE A 116 3.00 9.49 -15.54
CA ILE A 116 1.60 9.08 -15.71
C ILE A 116 1.12 8.22 -14.52
N TYR A 117 2.02 7.56 -13.81
CA TYR A 117 1.71 6.62 -12.74
C TYR A 117 1.75 7.23 -11.34
N LEU A 118 2.32 8.44 -11.18
CA LEU A 118 2.34 9.13 -9.88
C LEU A 118 0.93 9.40 -9.32
N PRO A 119 -0.03 9.93 -10.10
CA PRO A 119 -1.40 10.10 -9.62
C PRO A 119 -2.07 8.80 -9.20
N LEU A 120 -1.65 7.64 -9.75
CA LEU A 120 -2.14 6.32 -9.33
C LEU A 120 -1.75 5.96 -7.90
N ILE A 121 -0.78 6.63 -7.31
CA ILE A 121 -0.42 6.45 -5.88
C ILE A 121 -1.54 7.01 -4.99
N ALA A 122 -2.15 8.13 -5.36
CA ALA A 122 -3.25 8.74 -4.60
C ALA A 122 -4.48 7.83 -4.48
N VAL A 123 -4.78 7.10 -5.57
CA VAL A 123 -5.92 6.16 -5.63
C VAL A 123 -5.49 4.71 -5.42
N ASN A 124 -4.28 4.48 -4.88
CA ASN A 124 -3.78 3.14 -4.63
C ASN A 124 -4.53 2.48 -3.46
N CYS A 125 -5.30 1.46 -3.79
CA CYS A 125 -6.10 0.73 -2.81
C CYS A 125 -5.26 0.08 -1.69
N ALA A 126 -3.96 -0.19 -1.92
CA ALA A 126 -3.10 -0.74 -0.88
C ALA A 126 -2.80 0.28 0.23
N ILE A 127 -2.65 1.57 -0.12
CA ILE A 127 -2.41 2.64 0.87
C ILE A 127 -3.67 2.89 1.68
N LEU A 128 -4.82 2.99 1.00
CA LEU A 128 -6.11 3.15 1.67
C LEU A 128 -6.44 1.92 2.52
N GLY A 129 -6.26 0.72 1.96
CA GLY A 129 -6.48 -0.54 2.68
C GLY A 129 -5.60 -0.67 3.92
N GLY A 130 -4.33 -0.27 3.83
CA GLY A 130 -3.43 -0.19 4.98
C GLY A 130 -3.98 0.69 6.10
N SER A 131 -4.53 1.86 5.77
CA SER A 131 -5.15 2.77 6.73
C SER A 131 -6.42 2.18 7.36
N LEU A 132 -7.27 1.50 6.57
CA LEU A 132 -8.48 0.83 7.08
C LEU A 132 -8.15 -0.38 7.97
N PHE A 133 -7.17 -1.20 7.59
CA PHE A 133 -6.73 -2.32 8.44
C PHE A 133 -6.07 -1.85 9.73
N MET A 134 -5.34 -0.74 9.70
CA MET A 134 -4.81 -0.10 10.90
C MET A 134 -5.95 0.30 11.86
N GLN A 135 -7.03 0.88 11.33
CA GLN A 135 -8.21 1.24 12.13
C GLN A 135 -8.90 0.00 12.71
N GLN A 136 -9.06 -1.08 11.92
CA GLN A 136 -9.71 -2.32 12.36
C GLN A 136 -8.89 -3.09 13.41
N ARG A 137 -7.57 -3.01 13.35
CA ARG A 137 -6.66 -3.71 14.28
C ARG A 137 -6.46 -2.97 15.59
N ASP A 138 -6.88 -1.71 15.68
CA ASP A 138 -6.82 -0.85 16.88
C ASP A 138 -5.45 -0.93 17.57
N PHE A 139 -4.40 -0.53 16.86
CA PHE A 139 -3.04 -0.54 17.39
C PHE A 139 -2.93 0.34 18.62
N GLY A 140 -2.32 -0.18 19.70
CA GLY A 140 -2.13 0.53 20.94
C GLY A 140 -1.16 1.70 20.85
N ASN A 141 -0.17 1.61 19.96
CA ASN A 141 0.93 2.55 19.82
C ASN A 141 1.17 2.96 18.37
N ILE A 142 1.59 4.23 18.19
CA ILE A 142 2.02 4.74 16.88
C ILE A 142 3.20 3.95 16.29
N GLY A 143 4.04 3.34 17.16
CA GLY A 143 5.14 2.48 16.73
C GLY A 143 4.68 1.23 15.99
N GLU A 144 3.58 0.61 16.41
CA GLU A 144 2.98 -0.55 15.74
C GLU A 144 2.43 -0.15 14.35
N ALA A 145 1.78 1.00 14.27
CA ALA A 145 1.30 1.55 13.00
C ALA A 145 2.46 1.82 12.02
N ALA A 146 3.58 2.35 12.50
CA ALA A 146 4.76 2.63 11.69
C ALA A 146 5.44 1.33 11.22
N VAL A 147 5.58 0.33 12.10
CA VAL A 147 6.15 -0.98 11.73
C VAL A 147 5.25 -1.71 10.74
N TYR A 148 3.94 -1.65 10.93
CA TYR A 148 2.96 -2.20 10.01
C TYR A 148 3.02 -1.51 8.64
N ALA A 149 3.15 -0.18 8.60
CA ALA A 149 3.31 0.60 7.38
C ALA A 149 4.57 0.19 6.60
N LEU A 150 5.70 0.06 7.28
CA LEU A 150 6.96 -0.42 6.71
C LEU A 150 6.82 -1.82 6.15
N GLY A 151 6.30 -2.76 6.94
CA GLY A 151 6.11 -4.15 6.52
C GLY A 151 5.21 -4.28 5.31
N SER A 152 4.05 -3.62 5.32
CA SER A 152 3.09 -3.63 4.21
C SER A 152 3.68 -3.01 2.94
N GLY A 153 4.43 -1.90 3.07
CA GLY A 153 5.10 -1.25 1.96
C GLY A 153 6.18 -2.14 1.33
N ILE A 154 7.02 -2.76 2.14
CA ILE A 154 8.05 -3.69 1.67
C ILE A 154 7.42 -4.93 1.02
N GLY A 155 6.35 -5.48 1.60
CA GLY A 155 5.61 -6.60 1.02
C GLY A 155 5.03 -6.26 -0.36
N TRP A 156 4.46 -5.08 -0.50
CA TRP A 156 3.94 -4.60 -1.78
C TRP A 156 5.06 -4.37 -2.81
N TRP A 157 6.17 -3.76 -2.38
CA TRP A 157 7.35 -3.56 -3.23
C TRP A 157 7.97 -4.87 -3.72
N LEU A 158 8.17 -5.85 -2.83
CA LEU A 158 8.68 -7.17 -3.19
C LEU A 158 7.80 -7.86 -4.23
N ALA A 159 6.49 -7.79 -4.04
CA ALA A 159 5.54 -8.40 -4.97
C ALA A 159 5.62 -7.78 -6.37
N ILE A 160 5.64 -6.43 -6.49
CA ILE A 160 5.67 -5.78 -7.80
C ILE A 160 7.01 -5.99 -8.52
N VAL A 161 8.13 -5.97 -7.80
CA VAL A 161 9.45 -6.24 -8.39
C VAL A 161 9.56 -7.69 -8.85
N ALA A 162 9.06 -8.64 -8.06
CA ALA A 162 9.02 -10.05 -8.44
C ALA A 162 8.19 -10.28 -9.69
N LEU A 163 6.99 -9.71 -9.77
CA LEU A 163 6.15 -9.80 -10.97
C LEU A 163 6.83 -9.16 -12.20
N ALA A 164 7.43 -7.99 -12.02
CA ALA A 164 8.13 -7.29 -13.11
C ALA A 164 9.29 -8.13 -13.66
N ALA A 165 10.08 -8.76 -12.78
CA ALA A 165 11.18 -9.64 -13.17
C ALA A 165 10.68 -10.90 -13.92
N ILE A 166 9.57 -11.49 -13.48
CA ILE A 166 8.95 -12.64 -14.17
C ILE A 166 8.43 -12.21 -15.54
N ARG A 167 7.72 -11.07 -15.63
CA ARG A 167 7.19 -10.57 -16.91
C ARG A 167 8.29 -10.25 -17.91
N GLU A 168 9.40 -9.69 -17.45
CA GLU A 168 10.55 -9.40 -18.30
C GLU A 168 11.15 -10.71 -18.87
N LYS A 169 11.27 -11.76 -18.06
CA LYS A 169 11.67 -13.09 -18.54
C LYS A 169 10.64 -13.73 -19.45
N LEU A 170 9.36 -13.60 -19.17
CA LEU A 170 8.29 -14.14 -20.01
C LEU A 170 8.22 -13.49 -21.40
N SER A 171 8.75 -12.27 -21.56
CA SER A 171 8.82 -11.60 -22.86
C SER A 171 9.69 -12.36 -23.87
N TYR A 172 10.67 -13.14 -23.40
CA TYR A 172 11.54 -13.98 -24.23
C TYR A 172 11.00 -15.40 -24.44
N SER A 173 9.90 -15.77 -23.79
CA SER A 173 9.32 -17.09 -23.90
C SER A 173 8.23 -17.16 -24.99
N ASN A 174 8.00 -18.37 -25.51
CA ASN A 174 7.02 -18.59 -26.57
C ASN A 174 5.61 -18.79 -25.97
N VAL A 175 4.94 -17.68 -25.68
CA VAL A 175 3.58 -17.68 -25.10
C VAL A 175 2.55 -17.77 -26.23
N PRO A 176 1.52 -18.65 -26.13
CA PRO A 176 0.43 -18.73 -27.12
C PRO A 176 -0.26 -17.36 -27.28
N ALA A 177 -0.63 -17.04 -28.52
CA ALA A 177 -1.16 -15.73 -28.90
C ALA A 177 -2.39 -15.29 -28.06
N GLY A 178 -3.25 -16.24 -27.70
CA GLY A 178 -4.45 -15.96 -26.87
C GLY A 178 -4.17 -15.61 -25.40
N LEU A 179 -2.99 -15.97 -24.89
CA LEU A 179 -2.58 -15.68 -23.49
C LEU A 179 -1.59 -14.52 -23.39
N LYS A 180 -1.06 -14.08 -24.54
CA LYS A 180 -0.04 -13.03 -24.60
C LYS A 180 -0.57 -11.70 -24.04
N GLY A 181 0.17 -11.10 -23.10
CA GLY A 181 -0.19 -9.82 -22.48
C GLY A 181 -0.80 -9.99 -21.10
N ILE A 182 -2.03 -9.55 -20.90
CA ILE A 182 -2.71 -9.55 -19.61
C ILE A 182 -3.01 -10.97 -19.10
N GLY A 183 -3.38 -11.90 -19.98
CA GLY A 183 -3.74 -13.27 -19.61
C GLY A 183 -2.62 -14.00 -18.86
N ILE A 184 -1.42 -14.04 -19.42
CA ILE A 184 -0.28 -14.70 -18.77
C ILE A 184 0.12 -13.98 -17.47
N THR A 185 -0.07 -12.66 -17.40
CA THR A 185 0.20 -11.88 -16.20
C THR A 185 -0.73 -12.29 -15.05
N PHE A 186 -2.04 -12.44 -15.31
CA PHE A 186 -2.98 -12.89 -14.28
C PHE A 186 -2.70 -14.32 -13.81
N ILE A 187 -2.36 -15.21 -14.73
CA ILE A 187 -1.96 -16.59 -14.36
C ILE A 187 -0.72 -16.55 -13.45
N THR A 188 0.28 -15.74 -13.80
CA THR A 188 1.50 -15.57 -13.00
C THR A 188 1.18 -15.04 -11.60
N VAL A 189 0.33 -14.00 -11.51
CA VAL A 189 -0.09 -13.44 -10.23
C VAL A 189 -0.85 -14.47 -9.38
N GLY A 190 -1.72 -15.27 -10.01
CA GLY A 190 -2.42 -16.36 -9.31
C GLY A 190 -1.46 -17.41 -8.76
N LEU A 191 -0.46 -17.83 -9.54
CA LEU A 191 0.57 -18.76 -9.09
C LEU A 191 1.43 -18.18 -7.95
N MET A 192 1.80 -16.90 -8.05
CA MET A 192 2.50 -16.19 -6.98
C MET A 192 1.66 -16.12 -5.70
N GLY A 193 0.35 -15.88 -5.82
CA GLY A 193 -0.58 -15.89 -4.70
C GLY A 193 -0.64 -17.25 -4.00
N ILE A 194 -0.72 -18.33 -4.76
CA ILE A 194 -0.67 -19.70 -4.21
C ILE A 194 0.65 -19.95 -3.48
N ALA A 195 1.77 -19.53 -4.05
CA ALA A 195 3.09 -19.67 -3.41
C ALA A 195 3.17 -18.89 -2.09
N PHE A 196 2.58 -17.68 -2.01
CA PHE A 196 2.54 -16.91 -0.78
C PHE A 196 1.57 -17.47 0.27
N MET A 197 0.54 -18.21 -0.14
CA MET A 197 -0.32 -18.92 0.80
C MET A 197 0.42 -19.95 1.65
N ALA A 198 1.58 -20.47 1.17
CA ALA A 198 2.42 -21.35 1.97
C ALA A 198 2.92 -20.69 3.26
N PHE A 199 3.06 -19.36 3.28
CA PHE A 199 3.46 -18.61 4.48
C PHE A 199 2.32 -18.42 5.49
N MET A 200 1.06 -18.56 5.09
CA MET A 200 -0.10 -18.44 6.00
C MET A 200 -0.19 -19.57 7.03
N GLY A 201 0.51 -20.71 6.79
CA GLY A 201 0.60 -21.83 7.74
C GLY A 201 1.64 -21.65 8.84
N ILE A 202 2.44 -20.57 8.78
CA ILE A 202 3.48 -20.29 9.76
C ILE A 202 2.86 -19.43 10.87
N SER A 203 2.62 -20.03 12.04
CA SER A 203 2.24 -19.29 13.25
C SER A 203 3.46 -18.50 13.76
N LEU A 204 3.51 -17.22 13.49
CA LEU A 204 4.53 -16.27 13.98
C LEU A 204 4.04 -15.53 15.24
#